data_f788cdd5a59803b022910b6617867c4b
#
_entry.id   f788cdd5a59803b022910b6617867c4b
#
_cell.length_a   1.000
_cell.length_b   1.000
_cell.length_c   1.000
_cell.angle_alpha   90.00
_cell.angle_beta   90.00
_cell.angle_gamma   90.00
#
_symmetry.space_group_name_H-M   'P 1'
#
loop_
_entity.id
_entity.type
_entity.pdbx_description
1 polymer ?
#
loop_
_entity_poly.entity_id
_entity_poly.type
_entity_poly.pdbx_seq_one_letter_code
_entity_poly.pdbx_strand_id
1 'polypeptide(L)'
;MMNELKFVQLEKENKKHFEDAKSVWLPFIKEVNAHDGVSRSDEQIMDGLRKRIAIQGKRPDMHFEVITVDEEVIGIAMFAIDHGTVYGLLEAGYGTIMGFYIQPQYRRQGYGRKFYRHIEQTLRNDGAKHMYLCPDSVTGVPFWTAMGFNDSGKFDPDDKKPIYVKEIASKILG
;
A
#
# COMPACT_ATOMS: atom_id res chain seq x y z
N MET A 1 -8.40 -26.55 8.28
CA MET A 1 -8.81 -25.32 8.99
C MET A 1 -8.56 -24.10 8.12
N MET A 2 -9.54 -23.21 8.04
CA MET A 2 -9.36 -21.95 7.33
C MET A 2 -8.59 -20.99 8.24
N ASN A 3 -7.53 -20.38 7.69
CA ASN A 3 -6.77 -19.37 8.40
C ASN A 3 -7.59 -18.08 8.51
N GLU A 4 -7.63 -17.49 9.69
CA GLU A 4 -8.38 -16.26 9.93
C GLU A 4 -7.58 -15.06 9.41
N LEU A 5 -8.11 -14.43 8.37
CA LEU A 5 -7.51 -13.25 7.74
C LEU A 5 -8.20 -11.98 8.24
N LYS A 6 -7.42 -11.01 8.70
CA LYS A 6 -7.94 -9.71 9.13
C LYS A 6 -7.16 -8.58 8.49
N PHE A 7 -7.86 -7.47 8.22
CA PHE A 7 -7.26 -6.21 7.76
C PHE A 7 -7.47 -5.19 8.88
N VAL A 8 -6.40 -4.69 9.46
CA VAL A 8 -6.45 -3.88 10.68
C VAL A 8 -5.95 -2.47 10.39
N GLN A 9 -6.84 -1.48 10.51
CA GLN A 9 -6.48 -0.08 10.39
C GLN A 9 -5.60 0.32 11.58
N LEU A 10 -4.44 0.87 11.28
CA LEU A 10 -3.52 1.36 12.30
C LEU A 10 -4.05 2.65 12.91
N GLU A 11 -4.03 2.73 14.22
CA GLU A 11 -4.49 3.91 14.96
C GLU A 11 -3.31 4.60 15.60
N LYS A 12 -3.29 5.93 15.49
CA LYS A 12 -2.30 6.74 16.22
C LYS A 12 -2.46 6.50 17.72
N GLU A 13 -1.36 6.54 18.46
CA GLU A 13 -1.34 6.36 19.92
C GLU A 13 -1.65 4.93 20.40
N ASN A 14 -1.85 3.97 19.50
CA ASN A 14 -2.00 2.57 19.83
C ASN A 14 -0.63 1.89 19.79
N LYS A 15 -0.08 1.54 20.94
CA LYS A 15 1.27 0.96 21.03
C LYS A 15 1.38 -0.39 20.34
N LYS A 16 0.35 -1.23 20.44
CA LYS A 16 0.33 -2.52 19.76
C LYS A 16 0.34 -2.33 18.24
N HIS A 17 -0.47 -1.41 17.72
CA HIS A 17 -0.49 -1.10 16.29
C HIS A 17 0.88 -0.60 15.80
N PHE A 18 1.55 0.22 16.59
CA PHE A 18 2.90 0.68 16.24
C PHE A 18 3.89 -0.49 16.16
N GLU A 19 3.89 -1.40 17.13
CA GLU A 19 4.77 -2.56 17.11
C GLU A 19 4.42 -3.51 15.96
N ASP A 20 3.15 -3.74 15.70
CA ASP A 20 2.69 -4.54 14.57
C ASP A 20 3.18 -3.92 13.24
N ALA A 21 2.99 -2.61 13.07
CA ALA A 21 3.46 -1.91 11.88
C ALA A 21 4.97 -1.97 11.72
N LYS A 22 5.71 -1.76 12.81
CA LYS A 22 7.18 -1.81 12.80
C LYS A 22 7.69 -3.16 12.30
N SER A 23 7.07 -4.25 12.73
CA SER A 23 7.51 -5.61 12.39
C SER A 23 7.53 -5.88 10.88
N VAL A 24 6.69 -5.18 10.12
CA VAL A 24 6.59 -5.35 8.67
C VAL A 24 7.09 -4.13 7.88
N TRP A 25 7.00 -2.93 8.45
CA TRP A 25 7.45 -1.71 7.77
C TRP A 25 8.97 -1.64 7.64
N LEU A 26 9.68 -1.99 8.71
CA LEU A 26 11.13 -1.97 8.69
C LEU A 26 11.73 -2.90 7.62
N PRO A 27 11.37 -4.20 7.57
CA PRO A 27 11.88 -5.06 6.49
C PRO A 27 11.38 -4.63 5.10
N PHE A 28 10.17 -4.09 4.99
CA PHE A 28 9.64 -3.58 3.72
C PHE A 28 10.53 -2.47 3.16
N ILE A 29 10.79 -1.43 3.94
CA ILE A 29 11.56 -0.29 3.45
C ILE A 29 13.02 -0.69 3.20
N LYS A 30 13.58 -1.60 3.98
CA LYS A 30 14.92 -2.15 3.72
C LYS A 30 14.98 -2.88 2.37
N GLU A 31 13.96 -3.66 2.04
CA GLU A 31 13.89 -4.36 0.75
C GLU A 31 13.83 -3.35 -0.41
N VAL A 32 12.95 -2.36 -0.32
CA VAL A 32 12.79 -1.32 -1.35
C VAL A 32 14.09 -0.52 -1.50
N ASN A 33 14.70 -0.13 -0.40
CA ASN A 33 15.96 0.61 -0.41
C ASN A 33 17.08 -0.19 -1.09
N ALA A 34 17.13 -1.49 -0.84
CA ALA A 34 18.12 -2.37 -1.50
C ALA A 34 17.89 -2.43 -3.01
N HIS A 35 16.63 -2.50 -3.46
CA HIS A 35 16.28 -2.49 -4.88
C HIS A 35 16.65 -1.17 -5.55
N ASP A 36 16.47 -0.05 -4.86
CA ASP A 36 16.71 1.29 -5.39
C ASP A 36 18.15 1.79 -5.17
N GLY A 37 19.01 1.00 -4.51
CA GLY A 37 20.37 1.41 -4.20
C GLY A 37 20.46 2.54 -3.18
N VAL A 38 19.44 2.70 -2.33
CA VAL A 38 19.34 3.75 -1.31
C VAL A 38 19.74 3.19 0.05
N SER A 39 20.48 3.97 0.83
CA SER A 39 20.86 3.61 2.19
C SER A 39 20.18 4.54 3.19
N ARG A 40 19.40 3.96 4.12
CA ARG A 40 18.79 4.68 5.24
C ARG A 40 18.99 3.88 6.52
N SER A 41 19.22 4.58 7.62
CA SER A 41 19.33 3.94 8.93
C SER A 41 17.94 3.45 9.40
N ASP A 42 17.94 2.49 10.32
CA ASP A 42 16.69 2.03 10.95
C ASP A 42 15.93 3.19 11.58
N GLU A 43 16.63 4.13 12.22
CA GLU A 43 16.00 5.29 12.85
C GLU A 43 15.31 6.20 11.82
N GLN A 44 15.92 6.41 10.65
CA GLN A 44 15.29 7.17 9.57
C GLN A 44 14.02 6.49 9.05
N ILE A 45 14.05 5.17 8.93
CA ILE A 45 12.88 4.38 8.51
C ILE A 45 11.79 4.48 9.57
N MET A 46 12.14 4.39 10.85
CA MET A 46 11.18 4.48 11.96
C MET A 46 10.56 5.87 12.06
N ASP A 47 11.33 6.92 11.81
CA ASP A 47 10.78 8.30 11.75
C ASP A 47 9.73 8.41 10.65
N GLY A 48 9.97 7.82 9.50
CA GLY A 48 9.00 7.78 8.41
C GLY A 48 7.72 7.05 8.81
N LEU A 49 7.83 5.95 9.54
CA LEU A 49 6.69 5.21 10.06
C LEU A 49 5.89 6.05 11.06
N ARG A 50 6.55 6.68 12.01
CA ARG A 50 5.90 7.53 13.03
C ARG A 50 5.08 8.64 12.38
N LYS A 51 5.64 9.29 11.35
CA LYS A 51 4.96 10.37 10.62
C LYS A 51 3.71 9.87 9.91
N ARG A 52 3.77 8.67 9.30
CA ARG A 52 2.63 8.07 8.59
C ARG A 52 1.51 7.66 9.54
N ILE A 53 1.86 7.12 10.70
CA ILE A 53 0.87 6.73 11.70
C ILE A 53 0.23 7.99 12.31
N ALA A 54 1.01 9.04 12.56
CA ALA A 54 0.53 10.27 13.18
C ALA A 54 -0.56 10.98 12.37
N ILE A 55 -0.60 10.79 11.06
CA ILE A 55 -1.61 11.43 10.21
C ILE A 55 -2.88 10.56 10.02
N GLN A 56 -2.89 9.35 10.58
CA GLN A 56 -4.08 8.50 10.46
C GLN A 56 -5.25 9.09 11.24
N GLY A 57 -6.45 8.98 10.66
CA GLY A 57 -7.66 9.56 11.22
C GLY A 57 -7.93 11.01 10.82
N LYS A 58 -7.00 11.70 10.13
CA LYS A 58 -7.24 13.07 9.65
C LYS A 58 -8.21 13.12 8.49
N ARG A 59 -8.26 12.07 7.66
CA ARG A 59 -9.18 11.93 6.55
C ARG A 59 -9.74 10.51 6.53
N PRO A 60 -11.06 10.35 6.24
CA PRO A 60 -11.67 9.02 6.17
C PRO A 60 -11.19 8.20 4.96
N ASP A 61 -10.66 8.84 3.93
CA ASP A 61 -10.18 8.18 2.69
C ASP A 61 -8.67 8.00 2.65
N MET A 62 -8.01 8.05 3.80
CA MET A 62 -6.59 7.72 3.96
C MET A 62 -6.47 6.52 4.89
N HIS A 63 -5.81 5.47 4.42
CA HIS A 63 -5.74 4.20 5.13
C HIS A 63 -4.30 3.73 5.29
N PHE A 64 -4.01 3.16 6.44
CA PHE A 64 -2.73 2.51 6.71
C PHE A 64 -3.04 1.25 7.51
N GLU A 65 -2.92 0.09 6.87
CA GLU A 65 -3.43 -1.17 7.41
C GLU A 65 -2.37 -2.25 7.43
N VAL A 66 -2.45 -3.12 8.43
CA VAL A 66 -1.71 -4.39 8.43
C VAL A 66 -2.68 -5.52 8.10
N ILE A 67 -2.16 -6.56 7.47
CA ILE A 67 -2.89 -7.81 7.25
C ILE A 67 -2.34 -8.85 8.23
N THR A 68 -3.25 -9.53 8.92
CA THR A 68 -2.88 -10.60 9.85
C THR A 68 -3.50 -11.92 9.40
N VAL A 69 -2.81 -13.01 9.68
CA VAL A 69 -3.30 -14.37 9.49
C VAL A 69 -3.12 -15.08 10.82
N ASP A 70 -4.23 -15.54 11.40
CA ASP A 70 -4.22 -16.19 12.72
C ASP A 70 -3.48 -15.35 13.77
N GLU A 71 -3.79 -14.04 13.81
CA GLU A 71 -3.22 -13.02 14.71
C GLU A 71 -1.75 -12.65 14.40
N GLU A 72 -1.11 -13.30 13.42
CA GLU A 72 0.26 -12.96 13.04
C GLU A 72 0.27 -11.90 11.94
N VAL A 73 1.06 -10.84 12.12
CA VAL A 73 1.19 -9.75 11.15
C VAL A 73 2.06 -10.22 9.98
N ILE A 74 1.49 -10.23 8.77
CA ILE A 74 2.20 -10.74 7.59
C ILE A 74 2.46 -9.69 6.53
N GLY A 75 1.84 -8.52 6.63
CA GLY A 75 2.02 -7.47 5.62
C GLY A 75 1.45 -6.13 6.04
N ILE A 76 1.67 -5.13 5.20
CA ILE A 76 1.26 -3.76 5.48
C ILE A 76 1.02 -3.02 4.16
N ALA A 77 0.06 -2.10 4.15
CA ALA A 77 -0.18 -1.23 3.00
C ALA A 77 -0.65 0.15 3.43
N MET A 78 -0.25 1.16 2.67
CA MET A 78 -0.74 2.52 2.80
C MET A 78 -1.40 2.91 1.49
N PHE A 79 -2.63 3.40 1.55
CA PHE A 79 -3.42 3.72 0.37
C PHE A 79 -4.44 4.82 0.69
N ALA A 80 -4.82 5.59 -0.32
CA ALA A 80 -5.68 6.76 -0.11
C ALA A 80 -6.31 7.22 -1.42
N ILE A 81 -7.28 8.13 -1.31
CA ILE A 81 -7.74 8.92 -2.47
C ILE A 81 -6.78 10.10 -2.65
N ASP A 82 -6.33 10.29 -3.89
CA ASP A 82 -5.52 11.43 -4.29
C ASP A 82 -6.45 12.64 -4.51
N HIS A 83 -6.21 13.72 -3.80
CA HIS A 83 -7.00 14.95 -3.92
C HIS A 83 -6.30 16.03 -4.75
N GLY A 84 -5.27 15.66 -5.52
CA GLY A 84 -4.52 16.61 -6.35
C GLY A 84 -3.63 17.55 -5.54
N THR A 85 -3.21 17.11 -4.35
CA THR A 85 -2.30 17.86 -3.47
C THR A 85 -0.84 17.61 -3.85
N VAL A 86 0.08 18.11 -3.01
CA VAL A 86 1.54 17.97 -3.20
C VAL A 86 1.98 16.51 -3.43
N TYR A 87 1.23 15.56 -2.90
CA TYR A 87 1.52 14.13 -3.07
C TYR A 87 0.76 13.49 -4.23
N GLY A 88 -0.09 14.27 -4.92
CA GLY A 88 -0.85 13.77 -6.05
C GLY A 88 -0.01 13.75 -7.32
N LEU A 89 -0.01 12.63 -8.03
CA LEU A 89 0.75 12.45 -9.27
C LEU A 89 -0.13 12.51 -10.51
N LEU A 90 -1.42 12.28 -10.37
CA LEU A 90 -2.39 12.27 -11.45
C LEU A 90 -3.58 13.16 -11.10
N GLU A 91 -4.73 12.85 -11.61
CA GLU A 91 -5.94 13.62 -11.37
C GLU A 91 -6.54 13.34 -10.00
N ALA A 92 -7.12 14.37 -9.38
CA ALA A 92 -7.87 14.23 -8.16
C ALA A 92 -8.97 13.18 -8.30
N GLY A 93 -9.19 12.38 -7.27
CA GLY A 93 -10.19 11.32 -7.26
C GLY A 93 -9.65 9.93 -7.57
N TYR A 94 -8.43 9.81 -8.07
CA TYR A 94 -7.79 8.51 -8.23
C TYR A 94 -7.46 7.91 -6.87
N GLY A 95 -7.66 6.60 -6.73
CA GLY A 95 -7.08 5.84 -5.62
C GLY A 95 -5.60 5.59 -5.87
N THR A 96 -4.78 5.65 -4.84
CA THR A 96 -3.35 5.35 -4.96
C THR A 96 -2.87 4.43 -3.84
N ILE A 97 -1.98 3.52 -4.20
CA ILE A 97 -1.29 2.65 -3.23
C ILE A 97 0.12 3.18 -3.10
N MET A 98 0.45 3.68 -1.91
CA MET A 98 1.72 4.34 -1.61
C MET A 98 2.74 3.39 -0.97
N GLY A 99 2.31 2.23 -0.52
CA GLY A 99 3.14 1.18 0.03
C GLY A 99 2.36 -0.12 0.07
N PHE A 100 3.03 -1.23 -0.22
CA PHE A 100 2.40 -2.54 -0.22
C PHE A 100 3.47 -3.61 0.00
N TYR A 101 3.29 -4.43 1.01
CA TYR A 101 4.29 -5.44 1.36
C TYR A 101 3.65 -6.66 2.00
N ILE A 102 4.07 -7.83 1.56
CA ILE A 102 3.81 -9.11 2.20
C ILE A 102 5.17 -9.71 2.56
N GLN A 103 5.34 -10.18 3.78
CA GLN A 103 6.59 -10.82 4.21
C GLN A 103 6.94 -11.98 3.27
N PRO A 104 8.23 -12.14 2.92
CA PRO A 104 8.65 -13.15 1.93
C PRO A 104 8.13 -14.56 2.18
N GLN A 105 8.10 -15.01 3.44
CA GLN A 105 7.65 -16.36 3.78
C GLN A 105 6.15 -16.60 3.55
N TYR A 106 5.38 -15.53 3.37
CA TYR A 106 3.94 -15.61 3.11
C TYR A 106 3.57 -15.32 1.65
N ARG A 107 4.55 -15.06 0.80
CA ARG A 107 4.32 -14.78 -0.62
C ARG A 107 3.94 -16.06 -1.37
N ARG A 108 3.30 -15.90 -2.54
CA ARG A 108 2.84 -16.96 -3.43
C ARG A 108 1.83 -17.92 -2.80
N GLN A 109 1.09 -17.42 -1.81
CA GLN A 109 0.00 -18.16 -1.15
C GLN A 109 -1.35 -17.46 -1.31
N GLY A 110 -1.40 -16.41 -2.14
CA GLY A 110 -2.63 -15.67 -2.43
C GLY A 110 -2.94 -14.52 -1.47
N TYR A 111 -2.14 -14.28 -0.43
CA TYR A 111 -2.40 -13.21 0.53
C TYR A 111 -2.27 -11.82 -0.09
N GLY A 112 -1.29 -11.61 -0.97
CA GLY A 112 -1.13 -10.35 -1.68
C GLY A 112 -2.35 -10.00 -2.51
N ARG A 113 -2.89 -10.97 -3.25
CA ARG A 113 -4.11 -10.79 -4.04
C ARG A 113 -5.32 -10.46 -3.15
N LYS A 114 -5.48 -11.14 -2.03
CA LYS A 114 -6.58 -10.88 -1.10
C LYS A 114 -6.47 -9.50 -0.48
N PHE A 115 -5.26 -9.09 -0.09
CA PHE A 115 -5.02 -7.75 0.44
C PHE A 115 -5.33 -6.69 -0.62
N TYR A 116 -4.84 -6.87 -1.84
CA TYR A 116 -5.12 -5.95 -2.94
C TYR A 116 -6.63 -5.82 -3.19
N ARG A 117 -7.37 -6.93 -3.22
CA ARG A 117 -8.83 -6.88 -3.43
C ARG A 117 -9.56 -6.10 -2.34
N HIS A 118 -9.11 -6.25 -1.09
CA HIS A 118 -9.62 -5.45 0.02
C HIS A 118 -9.33 -3.96 -0.19
N ILE A 119 -8.10 -3.62 -0.60
CA ILE A 119 -7.71 -2.23 -0.89
C ILE A 119 -8.56 -1.65 -2.02
N GLU A 120 -8.70 -2.37 -3.13
CA GLU A 120 -9.51 -1.94 -4.27
C GLU A 120 -10.96 -1.67 -3.83
N GLN A 121 -11.55 -2.58 -3.06
CA GLN A 121 -12.91 -2.40 -2.57
C GLN A 121 -13.03 -1.19 -1.64
N THR A 122 -12.06 -0.98 -0.77
CA THR A 122 -12.03 0.19 0.13
C THR A 122 -11.97 1.48 -0.67
N LEU A 123 -11.07 1.58 -1.65
CA LEU A 123 -10.93 2.77 -2.48
C LEU A 123 -12.16 3.00 -3.36
N ARG A 124 -12.78 1.93 -3.85
CA ARG A 124 -14.04 2.03 -4.59
C ARG A 124 -15.15 2.60 -3.69
N ASN A 125 -15.24 2.14 -2.46
CA ASN A 125 -16.21 2.66 -1.48
C ASN A 125 -15.94 4.14 -1.16
N ASP A 126 -14.68 4.57 -1.21
CA ASP A 126 -14.29 5.97 -1.03
C ASP A 126 -14.53 6.84 -2.28
N GLY A 127 -14.99 6.24 -3.37
CA GLY A 127 -15.38 6.96 -4.59
C GLY A 127 -14.41 6.88 -5.76
N ALA A 128 -13.31 6.12 -5.65
CA ALA A 128 -12.36 5.99 -6.75
C ALA A 128 -12.95 5.18 -7.91
N LYS A 129 -12.73 5.67 -9.13
CA LYS A 129 -13.03 4.97 -10.37
C LYS A 129 -11.77 4.48 -11.08
N HIS A 130 -10.65 5.02 -10.69
CA HIS A 130 -9.32 4.68 -11.22
C HIS A 130 -8.33 4.59 -10.08
N MET A 131 -7.28 3.81 -10.29
CA MET A 131 -6.17 3.69 -9.34
C MET A 131 -4.85 3.89 -10.07
N TYR A 132 -3.85 4.35 -9.34
CA TYR A 132 -2.48 4.37 -9.82
C TYR A 132 -1.50 3.99 -8.72
N LEU A 133 -0.32 3.58 -9.14
CA LEU A 133 0.82 3.32 -8.26
C LEU A 133 2.11 3.33 -9.07
N CYS A 134 3.23 3.40 -8.36
CA CYS A 134 4.55 3.22 -8.95
C CYS A 134 5.09 1.86 -8.46
N PRO A 135 5.14 0.83 -9.33
CA PRO A 135 5.59 -0.50 -8.91
C PRO A 135 7.05 -0.49 -8.45
N ASP A 136 7.38 -1.33 -7.48
CA ASP A 136 8.77 -1.64 -7.17
C ASP A 136 9.48 -2.15 -8.44
N SER A 137 10.69 -1.66 -8.69
CA SER A 137 11.41 -1.92 -9.93
C SER A 137 11.82 -3.37 -10.12
N VAL A 138 11.93 -4.15 -9.05
CA VAL A 138 12.43 -5.53 -9.10
C VAL A 138 11.30 -6.54 -9.08
N THR A 139 10.33 -6.40 -8.16
CA THR A 139 9.30 -7.41 -7.92
C THR A 139 7.89 -6.92 -8.20
N GLY A 140 7.68 -5.61 -8.32
CA GLY A 140 6.33 -5.03 -8.38
C GLY A 140 5.63 -5.22 -9.71
N VAL A 141 6.33 -5.06 -10.82
CA VAL A 141 5.71 -5.05 -12.15
C VAL A 141 4.91 -6.34 -12.44
N PRO A 142 5.45 -7.55 -12.23
CA PRO A 142 4.67 -8.77 -12.49
C PRO A 142 3.41 -8.87 -11.63
N PHE A 143 3.51 -8.53 -10.35
CA PHE A 143 2.38 -8.58 -9.43
C PHE A 143 1.29 -7.59 -9.85
N TRP A 144 1.66 -6.32 -10.07
CA TRP A 144 0.68 -5.28 -10.38
C TRP A 144 0.06 -5.47 -11.77
N THR A 145 0.84 -5.98 -12.74
CA THR A 145 0.30 -6.35 -14.05
C THR A 145 -0.74 -7.47 -13.90
N ALA A 146 -0.48 -8.46 -13.06
CA ALA A 146 -1.43 -9.53 -12.77
C ALA A 146 -2.70 -8.99 -12.07
N MET A 147 -2.59 -7.89 -11.30
CA MET A 147 -3.74 -7.23 -10.68
C MET A 147 -4.51 -6.31 -11.63
N GLY A 148 -4.06 -6.17 -12.87
CA GLY A 148 -4.77 -5.40 -13.89
C GLY A 148 -4.23 -4.00 -14.15
N PHE A 149 -3.09 -3.64 -13.56
CA PHE A 149 -2.45 -2.35 -13.80
C PHE A 149 -1.64 -2.36 -15.09
N ASN A 150 -1.62 -1.23 -15.79
CA ASN A 150 -0.86 -1.06 -17.03
C ASN A 150 0.01 0.20 -16.95
N ASP A 151 1.16 0.15 -17.62
CA ASP A 151 2.04 1.32 -17.72
C ASP A 151 1.29 2.47 -18.40
N SER A 152 1.24 3.63 -17.74
CA SER A 152 0.54 4.81 -18.27
C SER A 152 1.36 5.59 -19.28
N GLY A 153 2.65 5.31 -19.40
CA GLY A 153 3.58 6.13 -20.17
C GLY A 153 4.04 7.40 -19.44
N LYS A 154 3.55 7.63 -18.23
CA LYS A 154 3.95 8.76 -17.38
C LYS A 154 4.90 8.32 -16.30
N PHE A 155 5.67 9.26 -15.78
CA PHE A 155 6.68 9.01 -14.74
C PHE A 155 6.46 9.93 -13.55
N ASP A 156 6.78 9.44 -12.37
CA ASP A 156 6.87 10.27 -11.17
C ASP A 156 7.95 11.33 -11.40
N PRO A 157 7.63 12.63 -11.22
CA PRO A 157 8.59 13.69 -11.49
C PRO A 157 9.79 13.70 -10.54
N ASP A 158 9.65 13.12 -9.34
CA ASP A 158 10.71 13.14 -8.33
C ASP A 158 11.69 11.97 -8.50
N ASP A 159 11.17 10.72 -8.49
CA ASP A 159 12.02 9.54 -8.54
C ASP A 159 12.09 8.88 -9.92
N LYS A 160 11.37 9.42 -10.90
CA LYS A 160 11.35 8.94 -12.30
C LYS A 160 10.82 7.51 -12.47
N LYS A 161 10.13 6.98 -11.48
CA LYS A 161 9.51 5.66 -11.59
C LYS A 161 8.28 5.72 -12.50
N PRO A 162 8.02 4.67 -13.31
CA PRO A 162 6.83 4.65 -14.15
C PRO A 162 5.56 4.55 -13.30
N ILE A 163 4.52 5.28 -13.75
CA ILE A 163 3.22 5.26 -13.11
C ILE A 163 2.33 4.25 -13.82
N TYR A 164 1.83 3.27 -13.08
CA TYR A 164 0.90 2.27 -13.57
C TYR A 164 -0.52 2.64 -13.13
N VAL A 165 -1.48 2.41 -14.02
CA VAL A 165 -2.89 2.80 -13.81
C VAL A 165 -3.82 1.62 -14.04
N LYS A 166 -4.98 1.69 -13.40
CA LYS A 166 -6.05 0.71 -13.57
C LYS A 166 -7.40 1.41 -13.45
N GLU A 167 -8.32 1.09 -14.35
CA GLU A 167 -9.73 1.46 -14.19
C GLU A 167 -10.38 0.44 -13.25
N ILE A 168 -11.06 0.93 -12.21
CA ILE A 168 -11.79 0.07 -11.29
C ILE A 168 -13.20 -0.12 -11.85
N ALA A 169 -13.60 -1.37 -12.06
CA ALA A 169 -14.95 -1.66 -12.49
C ALA A 169 -15.95 -1.07 -11.49
N SER A 170 -16.91 -0.31 -12.00
CA SER A 170 -18.00 0.19 -11.17
C SER A 170 -18.72 -1.00 -10.54
N LYS A 171 -19.20 -0.80 -9.29
CA LYS A 171 -19.98 -1.79 -8.58
C LYS A 171 -21.18 -2.16 -9.46
N ILE A 172 -21.22 -3.41 -9.94
CA ILE A 172 -22.39 -3.89 -10.68
C ILE A 172 -23.53 -3.93 -9.66
N LEU A 173 -24.53 -3.08 -9.91
CA LEU A 173 -25.79 -3.17 -9.22
C LEU A 173 -26.53 -4.38 -9.77
N GLY A 174 -26.34 -5.48 -9.08
CA GLY A 174 -27.07 -6.71 -9.40
C GLY A 174 -28.02 -7.03 -8.31
#